data_c742f2de729012f255c8cb8f536c4ce5
#
_entry.id   c742f2de729012f255c8cb8f536c4ce5
#
_cell.length_a   1.000
_cell.length_b   1.000
_cell.length_c   1.000
_cell.angle_alpha   90.00
_cell.angle_beta   90.00
_cell.angle_gamma   90.00
#
_symmetry.space_group_name_H-M   'P 1'
#
loop_
_entity.id
_entity.type
_entity.pdbx_description
1 polymer ?
#
loop_
_entity_poly.entity_id
_entity_poly.type
_entity_poly.pdbx_seq_one_letter_code
_entity_poly.pdbx_strand_id
1 'polypeptide(L)'
;MELRLAFLTRRAKGGVSTKEDTISAEVVRIGRGTENEVYLPDPRVPLRMAVLHHTPNGLFCEAVGAMDLRLNGNVVRNAQVSVGDAVGVGPYEIVVVEPPEGKDAAITVELTQPVGDDVKELLARSRTTLSAGGMGKRMWAWLLFLVIAIGFLGLPIGGNFLHTHETTAGPMGMKNELSFDI
;
A
#
# COMPACT_ATOMS: atom_id res chain seq x y z
N MET A 1 16.03 -20.63 14.17
CA MET A 1 15.03 -21.13 15.12
C MET A 1 13.72 -21.40 14.42
N GLU A 2 12.98 -22.39 14.90
CA GLU A 2 11.63 -22.73 14.45
C GLU A 2 10.61 -22.13 15.42
N LEU A 3 9.88 -21.08 14.97
CA LEU A 3 8.92 -20.35 15.79
C LEU A 3 7.50 -20.64 15.34
N ARG A 4 6.62 -21.04 16.26
CA ARG A 4 5.18 -21.05 16.04
C ARG A 4 4.59 -19.66 16.32
N LEU A 5 3.89 -19.10 15.37
CA LEU A 5 3.22 -17.81 15.46
C LEU A 5 1.71 -18.00 15.40
N ALA A 6 0.98 -17.46 16.39
CA ALA A 6 -0.47 -17.45 16.42
C ALA A 6 -0.97 -16.00 16.48
N PHE A 7 -1.78 -15.58 15.50
CA PHE A 7 -2.49 -14.30 15.56
C PHE A 7 -3.89 -14.50 16.13
N LEU A 8 -4.19 -13.82 17.22
CA LEU A 8 -5.52 -13.77 17.81
C LEU A 8 -6.27 -12.52 17.32
N THR A 9 -7.43 -12.73 16.76
CA THR A 9 -8.32 -11.65 16.33
C THR A 9 -9.67 -11.78 17.03
N ARG A 10 -10.04 -10.79 17.81
CA ARG A 10 -11.37 -10.72 18.45
C ARG A 10 -12.40 -10.28 17.42
N ARG A 11 -13.48 -11.02 17.30
CA ARG A 11 -14.59 -10.69 16.39
C ARG A 11 -15.57 -9.76 17.08
N ALA A 12 -16.12 -8.78 16.35
CA ALA A 12 -17.09 -7.82 16.86
C ALA A 12 -18.37 -8.45 17.43
N LYS A 13 -18.75 -9.63 16.97
CA LYS A 13 -19.93 -10.41 17.45
C LYS A 13 -19.60 -11.41 18.57
N GLY A 14 -18.40 -11.31 19.16
CA GLY A 14 -17.87 -12.27 20.10
C GLY A 14 -17.14 -13.43 19.42
N GLY A 15 -16.29 -14.10 20.21
CA GLY A 15 -15.39 -15.17 19.74
C GLY A 15 -14.02 -14.67 19.30
N VAL A 16 -13.09 -15.61 19.27
CA VAL A 16 -11.69 -15.40 18.86
C VAL A 16 -11.43 -16.23 17.61
N SER A 17 -10.78 -15.63 16.64
CA SER A 17 -10.25 -16.31 15.47
C SER A 17 -8.74 -16.39 15.61
N THR A 18 -8.18 -17.58 15.48
CA THR A 18 -6.74 -17.81 15.52
C THR A 18 -6.25 -18.16 14.11
N LYS A 19 -5.21 -17.48 13.66
CA LYS A 19 -4.44 -17.85 12.46
C LYS A 19 -3.06 -18.27 12.93
N GLU A 20 -2.66 -19.48 12.59
CA GLU A 20 -1.35 -20.02 12.95
C GLU A 20 -0.44 -20.07 11.73
N ASP A 21 0.84 -19.83 11.97
CA ASP A 21 1.91 -19.90 11.00
C ASP A 21 3.18 -20.46 11.66
N THR A 22 4.14 -20.93 10.85
CA THR A 22 5.46 -21.36 11.32
C THR A 22 6.52 -20.55 10.59
N ILE A 23 7.39 -19.95 11.37
CA ILE A 23 8.51 -19.15 10.89
C ILE A 23 9.80 -19.92 11.13
N SER A 24 10.59 -20.13 10.08
CA SER A 24 11.95 -20.65 10.16
C SER A 24 12.92 -19.54 9.82
N ALA A 25 13.56 -18.98 10.85
CA ALA A 25 14.49 -17.86 10.69
C ALA A 25 15.52 -17.86 11.82
N GLU A 26 16.71 -17.35 11.57
CA GLU A 26 17.72 -17.16 12.61
C GLU A 26 17.32 -16.04 13.57
N VAL A 27 16.78 -14.97 13.01
CA VAL A 27 16.26 -13.80 13.72
C VAL A 27 14.86 -13.49 13.20
N VAL A 28 13.91 -13.33 14.08
CA VAL A 28 12.52 -12.97 13.75
C VAL A 28 12.32 -11.48 13.95
N ARG A 29 12.11 -10.75 12.86
CA ARG A 29 11.86 -9.31 12.86
C ARG A 29 10.38 -9.04 13.03
N ILE A 30 10.07 -8.00 13.79
CA ILE A 30 8.71 -7.60 14.14
C ILE A 30 8.51 -6.14 13.76
N GLY A 31 7.45 -5.83 13.02
CA GLY A 31 7.14 -4.47 12.63
C GLY A 31 6.11 -4.37 11.52
N ARG A 32 5.85 -3.13 11.07
CA ARG A 32 4.90 -2.82 10.01
C ARG A 32 5.45 -3.01 8.60
N GLY A 33 6.75 -3.20 8.43
CA GLY A 33 7.33 -3.49 7.13
C GLY A 33 6.96 -4.90 6.66
N THR A 34 6.68 -5.06 5.38
CA THR A 34 6.32 -6.37 4.79
C THR A 34 7.49 -7.35 4.72
N GLU A 35 8.68 -6.85 4.96
CA GLU A 35 9.92 -7.64 5.06
C GLU A 35 10.11 -8.32 6.44
N ASN A 36 9.23 -8.03 7.42
CA ASN A 36 9.31 -8.65 8.74
C ASN A 36 8.58 -9.99 8.75
N GLU A 37 9.13 -10.95 9.46
CA GLU A 37 8.53 -12.26 9.66
C GLU A 37 7.23 -12.15 10.46
N VAL A 38 7.18 -11.26 11.46
CA VAL A 38 5.97 -10.90 12.19
C VAL A 38 5.48 -9.54 11.69
N TYR A 39 4.58 -9.59 10.71
CA TYR A 39 3.99 -8.39 10.10
C TYR A 39 2.82 -7.86 10.91
N LEU A 40 2.93 -6.62 11.40
CA LEU A 40 1.93 -5.91 12.20
C LEU A 40 1.37 -4.71 11.42
N PRO A 41 0.27 -4.83 10.68
CA PRO A 41 -0.23 -3.82 9.74
C PRO A 41 -0.93 -2.64 10.44
N ASP A 42 -0.31 -2.02 11.44
CA ASP A 42 -0.83 -0.86 12.15
C ASP A 42 0.11 0.35 11.97
N PRO A 43 -0.41 1.53 11.59
CA PRO A 43 0.42 2.73 11.37
C PRO A 43 1.15 3.21 12.63
N ARG A 44 0.72 2.82 13.83
CA ARG A 44 1.37 3.13 15.10
C ARG A 44 2.62 2.29 15.36
N VAL A 45 2.83 1.23 14.56
CA VAL A 45 4.02 0.37 14.63
C VAL A 45 5.04 0.86 13.62
N PRO A 46 6.32 1.06 13.98
CA PRO A 46 7.40 1.35 13.03
C PRO A 46 7.59 0.24 12.00
N LEU A 47 8.27 0.56 10.89
CA LEU A 47 8.61 -0.45 9.86
C LEU A 47 9.38 -1.63 10.47
N ARG A 48 10.32 -1.35 11.37
CA ARG A 48 11.00 -2.34 12.22
C ARG A 48 10.91 -1.83 13.65
N MET A 49 10.36 -2.63 14.54
CA MET A 49 10.18 -2.25 15.94
C MET A 49 10.98 -3.13 16.89
N ALA A 50 11.02 -4.41 16.63
CA ALA A 50 11.72 -5.36 17.48
C ALA A 50 12.34 -6.52 16.67
N VAL A 51 13.25 -7.21 17.31
CA VAL A 51 13.78 -8.50 16.87
C VAL A 51 13.71 -9.50 18.01
N LEU A 52 13.36 -10.74 17.66
CA LEU A 52 13.44 -11.90 18.54
C LEU A 52 14.54 -12.83 18.04
N HIS A 53 15.39 -13.30 18.90
CA HIS A 53 16.39 -14.31 18.60
C HIS A 53 16.53 -15.31 19.73
N HIS A 54 16.84 -16.53 19.36
CA HIS A 54 17.09 -17.60 20.33
C HIS A 54 18.57 -17.59 20.72
N THR A 55 18.81 -17.61 22.01
CA THR A 55 20.14 -17.70 22.59
C THR A 55 20.26 -18.99 23.40
N PRO A 56 21.47 -19.43 23.80
CA PRO A 56 21.64 -20.58 24.69
C PRO A 56 20.88 -20.44 26.01
N ASN A 57 20.56 -19.19 26.40
CA ASN A 57 19.85 -18.88 27.64
C ASN A 57 18.34 -18.68 27.44
N GLY A 58 17.80 -18.92 26.24
CA GLY A 58 16.40 -18.78 25.90
C GLY A 58 16.12 -17.72 24.86
N LEU A 59 14.86 -17.26 24.79
CA LEU A 59 14.41 -16.27 23.84
C LEU A 59 14.77 -14.86 24.31
N PHE A 60 15.26 -14.02 23.41
CA PHE A 60 15.67 -12.66 23.70
C PHE A 60 14.98 -11.69 22.74
N CYS A 61 14.44 -10.60 23.28
CA CYS A 61 13.75 -9.57 22.53
C CYS A 61 14.52 -8.24 22.66
N GLU A 62 14.73 -7.58 21.53
CA GLU A 62 15.42 -6.30 21.42
C GLU A 62 14.62 -5.29 20.60
N ALA A 63 14.53 -4.05 21.11
CA ALA A 63 13.93 -2.92 20.39
C ALA A 63 14.84 -2.40 19.30
N VAL A 64 14.29 -2.19 18.11
CA VAL A 64 15.00 -1.59 16.98
C VAL A 64 14.54 -0.13 16.79
N GLY A 65 15.51 0.78 16.70
CA GLY A 65 15.22 2.19 16.51
C GLY A 65 14.96 2.95 17.81
N ALA A 66 14.11 3.99 17.76
CA ALA A 66 13.92 4.93 18.86
C ALA A 66 12.80 4.55 19.84
N MET A 67 11.95 3.60 19.47
CA MET A 67 10.83 3.18 20.33
C MET A 67 11.24 2.07 21.28
N ASP A 68 10.70 2.12 22.47
CA ASP A 68 10.92 1.12 23.50
C ASP A 68 9.82 0.05 23.45
N LEU A 69 10.14 -1.14 23.99
CA LEU A 69 9.20 -2.23 24.21
C LEU A 69 8.66 -2.16 25.63
N ARG A 70 7.63 -2.94 25.90
CA ARG A 70 7.11 -3.12 27.26
C ARG A 70 7.12 -4.61 27.59
N LEU A 71 7.93 -5.02 28.54
CA LEU A 71 7.91 -6.37 29.07
C LEU A 71 7.09 -6.40 30.35
N ASN A 72 5.96 -7.10 30.34
CA ASN A 72 5.01 -7.17 31.47
C ASN A 72 4.66 -5.77 32.02
N GLY A 73 4.45 -4.80 31.10
CA GLY A 73 4.15 -3.41 31.43
C GLY A 73 5.34 -2.49 31.68
N ASN A 74 6.54 -3.02 31.94
CA ASN A 74 7.75 -2.24 32.18
C ASN A 74 8.45 -1.88 30.87
N VAL A 75 8.93 -0.64 30.76
CA VAL A 75 9.66 -0.15 29.59
C VAL A 75 11.05 -0.77 29.54
N VAL A 76 11.38 -1.41 28.43
CA VAL A 76 12.67 -2.06 28.20
C VAL A 76 13.16 -1.81 26.78
N ARG A 77 14.48 -1.86 26.59
CA ARG A 77 15.11 -1.83 25.25
C ARG A 77 15.49 -3.22 24.77
N ASN A 78 15.89 -4.05 25.70
CA ASN A 78 16.23 -5.45 25.48
C ASN A 78 15.91 -6.26 26.73
N ALA A 79 15.48 -7.48 26.54
CA ALA A 79 15.21 -8.39 27.65
C ALA A 79 15.21 -9.85 27.20
N GLN A 80 15.60 -10.72 28.11
CA GLN A 80 15.29 -12.13 27.99
C GLN A 80 13.81 -12.30 28.29
N VAL A 81 13.11 -13.11 27.49
CA VAL A 81 11.69 -13.38 27.65
C VAL A 81 11.46 -14.88 27.85
N SER A 82 10.53 -15.21 28.70
CA SER A 82 10.17 -16.56 29.12
C SER A 82 8.73 -16.88 28.81
N VAL A 83 8.35 -18.13 28.85
CA VAL A 83 6.95 -18.55 28.71
C VAL A 83 6.08 -17.85 29.76
N GLY A 84 5.00 -17.23 29.31
CA GLY A 84 4.09 -16.41 30.12
C GLY A 84 4.39 -14.92 30.08
N ASP A 85 5.56 -14.48 29.58
CA ASP A 85 5.86 -13.08 29.45
C ASP A 85 5.07 -12.44 28.28
N ALA A 86 4.66 -11.17 28.52
CA ALA A 86 3.95 -10.35 27.55
C ALA A 86 4.82 -9.17 27.09
N VAL A 87 5.10 -9.11 25.80
CA VAL A 87 5.86 -8.04 25.17
C VAL A 87 4.93 -7.10 24.40
N GLY A 88 4.82 -5.86 24.88
CA GLY A 88 4.04 -4.82 24.19
C GLY A 88 4.81 -4.19 23.05
N VAL A 89 4.24 -4.26 21.84
CA VAL A 89 4.80 -3.77 20.58
C VAL A 89 3.79 -2.81 19.94
N GLY A 90 3.87 -1.54 20.30
CA GLY A 90 2.86 -0.55 19.90
C GLY A 90 1.48 -0.94 20.46
N PRO A 91 0.45 -1.10 19.62
CA PRO A 91 -0.89 -1.51 20.05
C PRO A 91 -1.07 -3.02 20.21
N TYR A 92 -0.04 -3.80 19.93
CA TYR A 92 -0.06 -5.25 20.02
C TYR A 92 0.60 -5.75 21.30
N GLU A 93 0.14 -6.87 21.78
CA GLU A 93 0.76 -7.65 22.82
C GLU A 93 1.19 -9.00 22.24
N ILE A 94 2.43 -9.36 22.48
CA ILE A 94 3.04 -10.61 22.06
C ILE A 94 3.31 -11.43 23.31
N VAL A 95 2.55 -12.50 23.48
CA VAL A 95 2.71 -13.40 24.63
C VAL A 95 3.55 -14.61 24.20
N VAL A 96 4.61 -14.88 24.96
CA VAL A 96 5.40 -16.08 24.79
C VAL A 96 4.66 -17.26 25.41
N VAL A 97 4.39 -18.27 24.63
CA VAL A 97 3.68 -19.48 25.07
C VAL A 97 4.56 -20.71 24.98
N GLU A 98 4.13 -21.80 25.60
CA GLU A 98 4.85 -23.07 25.54
C GLU A 98 5.00 -23.53 24.08
N PRO A 99 6.23 -23.79 23.59
CA PRO A 99 6.42 -24.26 22.24
C PRO A 99 5.93 -25.73 22.10
N PRO A 100 5.24 -26.05 21.01
CA PRO A 100 4.89 -27.44 20.72
C PRO A 100 6.12 -28.25 20.35
N GLU A 101 5.98 -29.57 20.32
CA GLU A 101 7.07 -30.47 19.95
C GLU A 101 7.72 -30.09 18.62
N GLY A 102 9.03 -30.03 18.59
CA GLY A 102 9.83 -29.69 17.40
C GLY A 102 9.89 -28.18 17.08
N LYS A 103 9.48 -27.31 18.01
CA LYS A 103 9.65 -25.86 17.88
C LYS A 103 10.54 -25.31 19.01
N ASP A 104 11.36 -24.34 18.67
CA ASP A 104 12.25 -23.68 19.63
C ASP A 104 11.54 -22.64 20.47
N ALA A 105 10.47 -22.02 19.92
CA ALA A 105 9.67 -21.02 20.60
C ALA A 105 8.24 -20.97 20.03
N ALA A 106 7.31 -20.40 20.81
CA ALA A 106 5.99 -20.09 20.33
C ALA A 106 5.53 -18.74 20.88
N ILE A 107 4.88 -17.94 20.02
CA ILE A 107 4.33 -16.65 20.40
C ILE A 107 2.89 -16.50 19.91
N THR A 108 2.12 -15.76 20.69
CA THR A 108 0.75 -15.37 20.34
C THR A 108 0.69 -13.86 20.25
N VAL A 109 0.17 -13.34 19.16
CA VAL A 109 0.05 -11.90 18.88
C VAL A 109 -1.41 -11.50 18.94
N GLU A 110 -1.72 -10.53 19.79
CA GLU A 110 -3.07 -9.97 19.92
C GLU A 110 -3.04 -8.44 19.77
N LEU A 111 -4.02 -7.87 19.08
CA LEU A 111 -4.26 -6.44 19.07
C LEU A 111 -5.05 -6.04 20.32
N THR A 112 -4.38 -5.48 21.32
CA THR A 112 -4.97 -5.10 22.61
C THR A 112 -5.54 -3.68 22.62
N GLN A 113 -5.01 -2.81 21.76
CA GLN A 113 -5.45 -1.43 21.64
C GLN A 113 -5.99 -1.17 20.22
N PRO A 114 -7.21 -1.61 19.93
CA PRO A 114 -7.82 -1.35 18.62
C PRO A 114 -7.87 0.16 18.35
N VAL A 115 -7.82 0.54 17.09
CA VAL A 115 -7.98 1.94 16.69
C VAL A 115 -9.34 2.42 17.14
N GLY A 116 -9.39 3.44 18.02
CA GLY A 116 -10.63 4.06 18.46
C GLY A 116 -11.40 4.65 17.27
N ASP A 117 -12.70 4.84 17.45
CA ASP A 117 -13.56 5.37 16.37
C ASP A 117 -13.14 6.79 15.96
N ASP A 118 -12.60 7.57 16.89
CA ASP A 118 -12.03 8.91 16.60
C ASP A 118 -10.90 8.88 15.59
N VAL A 119 -10.00 7.91 15.70
CA VAL A 119 -8.88 7.74 14.75
C VAL A 119 -9.39 7.21 13.41
N LYS A 120 -10.40 6.34 13.42
CA LYS A 120 -11.05 5.87 12.19
C LYS A 120 -11.71 7.04 11.44
N GLU A 121 -12.36 7.95 12.17
CA GLU A 121 -12.98 9.14 11.60
C GLU A 121 -11.93 10.10 11.02
N LEU A 122 -10.81 10.33 11.71
CA LEU A 122 -9.70 11.15 11.20
C LEU A 122 -9.09 10.55 9.93
N LEU A 123 -8.90 9.23 9.88
CA LEU A 123 -8.41 8.53 8.70
C LEU A 123 -9.43 8.58 7.54
N ALA A 124 -10.72 8.50 7.84
CA ALA A 124 -11.78 8.65 6.84
C ALA A 124 -11.79 10.07 6.26
N ARG A 125 -11.67 11.11 7.10
CA ARG A 125 -11.58 12.51 6.67
C ARG A 125 -10.35 12.77 5.79
N SER A 126 -9.19 12.22 6.14
CA SER A 126 -7.96 12.38 5.33
C SER A 126 -8.08 11.72 3.95
N ARG A 127 -8.79 10.60 3.83
CA ARG A 127 -9.10 9.97 2.53
C ARG A 127 -10.05 10.80 1.70
N THR A 128 -11.02 11.46 2.32
CA THR A 128 -12.02 12.30 1.63
C THR A 128 -11.37 13.56 1.06
N THR A 129 -10.40 14.14 1.74
CA THR A 129 -9.67 15.34 1.24
C THR A 129 -8.77 15.00 0.05
N LEU A 130 -8.20 13.81 -0.03
CA LEU A 130 -7.41 13.36 -1.20
C LEU A 130 -8.31 13.02 -2.40
N SER A 131 -9.57 12.61 -2.17
CA SER A 131 -10.55 12.35 -3.24
C SER A 131 -11.26 13.62 -3.74
N ALA A 132 -11.24 14.71 -3.00
CA ALA A 132 -11.89 15.99 -3.39
C ALA A 132 -11.08 16.80 -4.42
N GLY A 133 -9.91 16.32 -4.86
CA GLY A 133 -9.16 16.86 -6.00
C GLY A 133 -9.72 16.44 -7.37
N GLY A 134 -10.90 15.84 -7.42
CA GLY A 134 -11.64 15.61 -8.65
C GLY A 134 -11.98 16.96 -9.30
N MET A 135 -11.48 17.14 -10.50
CA MET A 135 -11.71 18.25 -11.43
C MET A 135 -13.15 18.73 -11.32
N GLY A 136 -13.37 19.86 -10.62
CA GLY A 136 -14.69 20.37 -10.29
C GLY A 136 -15.52 20.52 -11.57
N LYS A 137 -16.84 20.26 -11.45
CA LYS A 137 -17.86 20.41 -12.52
C LYS A 137 -17.74 21.73 -13.30
N ARG A 138 -17.12 22.75 -12.71
CA ARG A 138 -16.81 24.04 -13.34
C ARG A 138 -15.72 23.94 -14.43
N MET A 139 -14.72 23.08 -14.27
CA MET A 139 -13.65 22.94 -15.26
C MET A 139 -14.14 22.15 -16.49
N TRP A 140 -15.09 21.23 -16.31
CA TRP A 140 -15.77 20.56 -17.42
C TRP A 140 -16.64 21.53 -18.22
N ALA A 141 -17.31 22.46 -17.56
CA ALA A 141 -18.07 23.52 -18.22
C ALA A 141 -17.16 24.43 -19.05
N TRP A 142 -15.99 24.80 -18.55
CA TRP A 142 -15.01 25.60 -19.30
C TRP A 142 -14.43 24.87 -20.51
N LEU A 143 -14.15 23.55 -20.38
CA LEU A 143 -13.71 22.73 -21.51
C LEU A 143 -14.81 22.61 -22.60
N LEU A 144 -16.06 22.45 -22.18
CA LEU A 144 -17.21 22.43 -23.11
C LEU A 144 -17.39 23.77 -23.82
N PHE A 145 -17.26 24.90 -23.12
CA PHE A 145 -17.28 26.24 -23.71
C PHE A 145 -16.15 26.45 -24.70
N LEU A 146 -14.95 25.95 -24.41
CA LEU A 146 -13.77 26.07 -25.28
C LEU A 146 -13.95 25.27 -26.58
N VAL A 147 -14.51 24.06 -26.50
CA VAL A 147 -14.83 23.23 -27.66
C VAL A 147 -15.90 23.88 -28.56
N ILE A 148 -16.92 24.48 -27.96
CA ILE A 148 -17.99 25.21 -28.70
C ILE A 148 -17.41 26.46 -29.37
N ALA A 149 -16.55 27.23 -28.68
CA ALA A 149 -15.93 28.42 -29.22
C ALA A 149 -15.01 28.11 -30.43
N ILE A 150 -14.25 27.01 -30.37
CA ILE A 150 -13.40 26.56 -31.50
C ILE A 150 -14.27 26.08 -32.67
N GLY A 151 -15.40 25.39 -32.38
CA GLY A 151 -16.35 24.96 -33.41
C GLY A 151 -17.03 26.13 -34.15
N PHE A 152 -17.25 27.25 -33.48
CA PHE A 152 -17.85 28.43 -34.11
C PHE A 152 -16.87 29.30 -34.91
N LEU A 153 -15.54 29.22 -34.59
CA LEU A 153 -14.50 29.93 -35.37
C LEU A 153 -14.10 29.18 -36.66
N GLY A 154 -14.51 27.91 -36.80
CA GLY A 154 -14.16 27.05 -37.92
C GLY A 154 -15.21 26.97 -39.05
N LEU A 155 -16.30 27.74 -39.02
CA LEU A 155 -17.24 27.80 -40.12
C LEU A 155 -16.71 28.77 -41.20
N PRO A 156 -16.30 28.32 -42.38
CA PRO A 156 -16.03 29.22 -43.48
C PRO A 156 -17.37 29.82 -43.95
N ILE A 157 -17.46 31.15 -43.91
CA ILE A 157 -18.50 31.90 -44.58
C ILE A 157 -18.26 31.69 -46.07
N GLY A 158 -18.96 30.69 -46.64
CA GLY A 158 -18.96 30.43 -48.06
C GLY A 158 -19.73 31.55 -48.75
N GLY A 159 -18.97 32.49 -49.28
CA GLY A 159 -19.47 33.45 -50.28
C GLY A 159 -19.43 32.83 -51.65
N ASN A 160 -20.60 32.70 -52.25
CA ASN A 160 -20.79 32.45 -53.67
C ASN A 160 -19.87 33.31 -54.56
N PHE A 161 -19.15 32.71 -55.45
CA PHE A 161 -18.80 33.35 -56.72
C PHE A 161 -18.94 32.35 -57.86
N LEU A 162 -20.07 32.48 -58.56
CA LEU A 162 -20.30 32.05 -59.92
C LEU A 162 -19.44 32.94 -60.83
N HIS A 163 -18.55 32.34 -61.64
CA HIS A 163 -18.32 32.82 -62.96
C HIS A 163 -17.80 31.72 -63.89
N THR A 164 -18.58 31.58 -64.91
CA THR A 164 -18.45 30.88 -66.17
C THR A 164 -17.24 31.24 -67.01
N HIS A 165 -17.00 30.41 -67.99
CA HIS A 165 -16.27 30.48 -69.28
C HIS A 165 -14.95 29.73 -69.33
N GLU A 166 -14.93 28.79 -70.11
CA GLU A 166 -14.88 28.47 -71.53
C GLU A 166 -13.46 27.97 -71.95
N THR A 167 -13.47 26.77 -72.47
CA THR A 167 -12.91 26.28 -73.73
C THR A 167 -11.43 26.62 -74.06
N THR A 168 -10.59 25.63 -74.26
CA THR A 168 -10.03 25.27 -75.55
C THR A 168 -8.96 24.15 -75.41
N ALA A 169 -9.23 23.06 -76.15
CA ALA A 169 -8.36 22.23 -76.95
C ALA A 169 -6.86 22.03 -76.65
N GLY A 170 -6.50 20.82 -76.43
CA GLY A 170 -5.48 19.88 -76.84
C GLY A 170 -4.24 20.36 -77.59
N PRO A 171 -3.39 19.48 -78.11
CA PRO A 171 -3.06 18.09 -77.68
C PRO A 171 -1.53 17.84 -77.74
N MET A 172 -1.16 16.57 -77.54
CA MET A 172 0.15 15.95 -77.89
C MET A 172 1.38 16.37 -77.03
N GLY A 173 2.13 15.47 -76.60
CA GLY A 173 2.66 14.24 -77.06
C GLY A 173 3.76 13.69 -76.18
N MET A 174 3.83 12.45 -76.24
CA MET A 174 5.01 11.62 -76.38
C MET A 174 6.08 11.54 -75.29
N LYS A 175 6.16 10.34 -74.77
CA LYS A 175 7.33 9.42 -74.79
C LYS A 175 8.52 9.85 -73.95
N ASN A 176 9.03 9.05 -73.22
CA ASN A 176 9.79 7.80 -73.25
C ASN A 176 10.42 7.63 -71.85
N GLU A 177 10.27 6.49 -71.37
CA GLU A 177 11.14 5.31 -71.42
C GLU A 177 12.41 5.37 -70.58
N LEU A 178 12.49 4.27 -69.86
CA LEU A 178 13.71 3.51 -69.55
C LEU A 178 14.54 4.08 -68.38
N SER A 179 14.88 3.36 -67.44
CA SER A 179 15.30 1.96 -67.29
C SER A 179 16.47 1.91 -66.32
N PHE A 180 16.45 0.85 -65.57
CA PHE A 180 17.60 0.08 -65.05
C PHE A 180 18.44 0.59 -63.88
N ASP A 181 18.40 -0.27 -62.88
CA ASP A 181 19.47 -1.09 -62.25
C ASP A 181 20.47 -0.31 -61.37
N ILE A 182 20.64 -0.73 -60.24
CA ILE A 182 21.23 -1.93 -59.61
C ILE A 182 20.78 -2.01 -58.14
#